data_7a2a16c7f93a6ec9caf72acf302c01d6
#
_entry.id   7a2a16c7f93a6ec9caf72acf302c01d6
#
_cell.length_a   1.000
_cell.length_b   1.000
_cell.length_c   1.000
_cell.angle_alpha   90.00
_cell.angle_beta   90.00
_cell.angle_gamma   90.00
#
_symmetry.space_group_name_H-M   'P 1'
#
loop_
_entity.id
_entity.type
_entity.pdbx_description
1 polymer ?
#
loop_
_entity_poly.entity_id
_entity_poly.type
_entity_poly.pdbx_seq_one_letter_code
_entity_poly.pdbx_strand_id
1 'polypeptide(L)'
;MKFTRIDYGDYYEEIYDPSLPQHDNPEWPEPADVAQRGLPGEVVFRLIPHTEADQTALLLQFLVSFGNAVGRKPYFLVEGTKHYPNLFIVLAGQTAKARKGTSADRIHQLFEAANPQWAQHCIRGGISSGEGILWAIRDPIYAMKKGELQCVDLGVEDKRLLLDEREYQQALTVMTRPGNTVSRIIRDAWDGREHIESLTKNSPARVTNPMISIVSHITIEELREALDKTAMANGYANRFLFACVRRGQLLPHGGDATDTTVRYLAPKITTALTVARQLERITMTPAAAEKWKEIYTALSIEQPGLLGAITARAEAQTLRLALVYALTDGADKIDVAHLDAALAVWRYSEASAKLIFGDTVGDPLADEVLRALRSCLITGMTRSDLTLMFRNSPHRAGSIGAALNRLLQLGKVRNEQSATGGRPVERWFALTA
;
A
#
# COMPACT_ATOMS: atom_id res chain seq x y z
N MET A 1 -7.80 -24.83 -3.96
CA MET A 1 -7.76 -26.03 -4.83
C MET A 1 -8.39 -27.17 -4.11
N LYS A 2 -9.24 -27.97 -4.81
CA LYS A 2 -9.98 -29.08 -4.21
C LYS A 2 -9.12 -30.34 -4.22
N PHE A 3 -8.32 -30.55 -3.20
CA PHE A 3 -7.53 -31.77 -3.06
C PHE A 3 -7.78 -32.43 -1.72
N THR A 4 -7.98 -33.73 -1.74
CA THR A 4 -7.98 -34.60 -0.56
C THR A 4 -6.60 -35.22 -0.41
N ARG A 5 -5.99 -35.09 0.75
CA ARG A 5 -4.73 -35.73 1.06
C ARG A 5 -5.00 -37.14 1.55
N ILE A 6 -4.46 -38.13 0.84
CA ILE A 6 -4.46 -39.54 1.25
C ILE A 6 -3.05 -39.84 1.76
N ASP A 7 -2.95 -40.26 3.01
CA ASP A 7 -1.70 -40.60 3.68
C ASP A 7 -1.48 -42.11 3.61
N TYR A 8 -0.35 -42.53 3.06
CA TYR A 8 0.06 -43.93 2.92
C TYR A 8 1.18 -44.32 3.92
N GLY A 9 1.43 -43.49 4.93
CA GLY A 9 2.42 -43.71 5.98
C GLY A 9 3.80 -43.19 5.63
N ASP A 10 4.40 -43.61 4.52
CA ASP A 10 5.72 -43.16 4.06
C ASP A 10 5.65 -41.99 3.06
N TYR A 11 4.52 -41.78 2.45
CA TYR A 11 4.24 -40.69 1.54
C TYR A 11 2.75 -40.32 1.54
N TYR A 12 2.39 -39.16 1.01
CA TYR A 12 1.02 -38.75 0.81
C TYR A 12 0.78 -38.38 -0.65
N GLU A 13 -0.47 -38.57 -1.09
CA GLU A 13 -0.93 -38.19 -2.41
C GLU A 13 -2.06 -37.17 -2.29
N GLU A 14 -2.00 -36.09 -3.05
CA GLU A 14 -3.07 -35.10 -3.15
C GLU A 14 -3.93 -35.39 -4.36
N ILE A 15 -5.14 -35.92 -4.15
CA ILE A 15 -6.08 -36.24 -5.21
C ILE A 15 -7.11 -35.12 -5.33
N TYR A 16 -7.33 -34.64 -6.55
CA TYR A 16 -8.37 -33.64 -6.86
C TYR A 16 -9.74 -34.21 -6.53
N ASP A 17 -10.44 -33.58 -5.59
CA ASP A 17 -11.80 -33.96 -5.19
C ASP A 17 -12.78 -32.81 -5.52
N PRO A 18 -13.60 -32.98 -6.58
CA PRO A 18 -14.57 -31.98 -6.99
C PRO A 18 -15.73 -31.80 -5.98
N SER A 19 -15.94 -32.75 -5.06
CA SER A 19 -17.02 -32.70 -4.08
C SER A 19 -16.69 -31.82 -2.87
N LEU A 20 -15.40 -31.53 -2.63
CA LEU A 20 -15.01 -30.63 -1.54
C LEU A 20 -15.61 -29.23 -1.79
N PRO A 21 -16.17 -28.61 -0.77
CA PRO A 21 -16.66 -27.25 -0.90
C PRO A 21 -15.52 -26.38 -1.43
N GLN A 22 -15.82 -25.57 -2.44
CA GLN A 22 -14.93 -24.45 -2.75
C GLN A 22 -14.91 -23.62 -1.48
N HIS A 23 -13.77 -23.58 -0.79
CA HIS A 23 -13.53 -22.43 0.07
C HIS A 23 -13.67 -21.23 -0.85
N ASP A 24 -14.59 -20.31 -0.54
CA ASP A 24 -14.63 -18.97 -1.11
C ASP A 24 -13.30 -18.31 -0.74
N ASN A 25 -12.26 -18.66 -1.50
CA ASN A 25 -11.04 -17.91 -1.49
C ASN A 25 -11.44 -16.57 -2.10
N PRO A 26 -11.34 -15.45 -1.38
CA PRO A 26 -11.74 -14.17 -1.94
C PRO A 26 -11.07 -14.03 -3.29
N GLU A 27 -11.87 -13.69 -4.29
CA GLU A 27 -11.43 -13.57 -5.67
C GLU A 27 -10.23 -12.62 -5.72
N TRP A 28 -9.16 -13.03 -6.42
CA TRP A 28 -7.96 -12.21 -6.53
C TRP A 28 -8.31 -10.89 -7.22
N PRO A 29 -8.05 -9.74 -6.59
CA PRO A 29 -8.46 -8.46 -7.17
C PRO A 29 -7.73 -8.18 -8.47
N GLU A 30 -8.47 -7.67 -9.44
CA GLU A 30 -7.94 -7.21 -10.72
C GLU A 30 -8.48 -5.79 -11.00
N PRO A 31 -7.63 -4.87 -11.47
CA PRO A 31 -8.10 -3.54 -11.82
C PRO A 31 -8.92 -3.60 -13.12
N ALA A 32 -9.95 -2.77 -13.23
CA ALA A 32 -10.68 -2.60 -14.47
C ALA A 32 -9.77 -2.00 -15.55
N ASP A 33 -9.99 -2.37 -16.82
CA ASP A 33 -9.16 -1.97 -17.96
C ASP A 33 -8.99 -0.45 -18.09
N VAL A 34 -9.99 0.33 -17.68
CA VAL A 34 -9.92 1.79 -17.68
C VAL A 34 -8.78 2.37 -16.83
N ALA A 35 -8.23 1.61 -15.88
CA ALA A 35 -7.03 1.99 -15.16
C ALA A 35 -5.81 2.10 -16.09
N GLN A 36 -5.78 1.33 -17.18
CA GLN A 36 -4.67 1.29 -18.14
C GLN A 36 -4.85 2.31 -19.28
N ARG A 37 -5.25 3.54 -18.97
CA ARG A 37 -5.39 4.59 -19.97
C ARG A 37 -4.11 5.41 -20.18
N GLY A 38 -4.02 6.09 -21.34
CA GLY A 38 -2.99 7.09 -21.63
C GLY A 38 -1.57 6.52 -21.58
N LEU A 39 -0.62 7.39 -21.25
CA LEU A 39 0.79 7.00 -21.15
C LEU A 39 1.05 5.87 -20.13
N PRO A 40 0.44 5.85 -18.91
CA PRO A 40 0.61 4.74 -17.98
C PRO A 40 0.20 3.38 -18.57
N GLY A 41 -0.93 3.31 -19.25
CA GLY A 41 -1.39 2.09 -19.93
C GLY A 41 -0.49 1.69 -21.10
N GLU A 42 -0.01 2.64 -21.88
CA GLU A 42 0.94 2.37 -22.96
C GLU A 42 2.26 1.78 -22.42
N VAL A 43 2.75 2.28 -21.29
CA VAL A 43 3.94 1.73 -20.62
C VAL A 43 3.71 0.28 -20.22
N VAL A 44 2.59 -0.02 -19.57
CA VAL A 44 2.24 -1.39 -19.17
C VAL A 44 2.13 -2.29 -20.40
N PHE A 45 1.34 -1.90 -21.38
CA PHE A 45 1.12 -2.66 -22.62
C PHE A 45 2.43 -3.03 -23.34
N ARG A 46 3.37 -2.08 -23.39
CA ARG A 46 4.67 -2.29 -24.04
C ARG A 46 5.64 -3.14 -23.22
N LEU A 47 5.55 -3.11 -21.89
CA LEU A 47 6.45 -3.88 -21.02
C LEU A 47 5.98 -5.33 -20.81
N ILE A 48 4.66 -5.57 -20.73
CA ILE A 48 4.11 -6.89 -20.40
C ILE A 48 4.69 -8.03 -21.24
N PRO A 49 4.83 -7.95 -22.58
CA PRO A 49 5.39 -9.05 -23.35
C PRO A 49 6.83 -9.43 -22.97
N HIS A 50 7.53 -8.53 -22.27
CA HIS A 50 8.95 -8.64 -21.98
C HIS A 50 9.26 -8.77 -20.47
N THR A 51 8.26 -9.11 -19.64
CA THR A 51 8.46 -9.24 -18.21
C THR A 51 7.54 -10.27 -17.58
N GLU A 52 7.99 -10.88 -16.50
CA GLU A 52 7.16 -11.72 -15.63
C GLU A 52 6.41 -10.91 -14.55
N ALA A 53 6.60 -9.60 -14.54
CA ALA A 53 6.00 -8.72 -13.55
C ALA A 53 4.48 -8.64 -13.70
N ASP A 54 3.81 -8.37 -12.60
CA ASP A 54 2.38 -8.05 -12.57
C ASP A 54 2.10 -6.73 -13.29
N GLN A 55 1.08 -6.70 -14.13
CA GLN A 55 0.68 -5.49 -14.86
C GLN A 55 0.31 -4.33 -13.94
N THR A 56 -0.36 -4.63 -12.82
CA THR A 56 -0.77 -3.61 -11.86
C THR A 56 0.43 -3.09 -11.06
N ALA A 57 1.41 -3.96 -10.78
CA ALA A 57 2.66 -3.52 -10.18
C ALA A 57 3.41 -2.53 -11.09
N LEU A 58 3.47 -2.79 -12.40
CA LEU A 58 4.05 -1.86 -13.37
C LEU A 58 3.30 -0.53 -13.41
N LEU A 59 1.96 -0.60 -13.50
CA LEU A 59 1.09 0.60 -13.53
C LEU A 59 1.30 1.48 -12.31
N LEU A 60 1.18 0.91 -11.11
CA LEU A 60 1.27 1.67 -9.87
C LEU A 60 2.66 2.25 -9.65
N GLN A 61 3.71 1.49 -9.92
CA GLN A 61 5.08 1.99 -9.80
C GLN A 61 5.37 3.09 -10.80
N PHE A 62 4.82 2.99 -12.02
CA PHE A 62 4.92 4.08 -13.00
C PHE A 62 4.23 5.35 -12.49
N LEU A 63 2.98 5.26 -12.00
CA LEU A 63 2.24 6.41 -11.46
C LEU A 63 2.97 7.07 -10.29
N VAL A 64 3.50 6.27 -9.35
CA VAL A 64 4.28 6.79 -8.21
C VAL A 64 5.56 7.48 -8.67
N SER A 65 6.32 6.84 -9.55
CA SER A 65 7.57 7.37 -10.07
C SER A 65 7.35 8.65 -10.87
N PHE A 66 6.32 8.68 -11.72
CA PHE A 66 5.96 9.85 -12.50
C PHE A 66 5.55 11.02 -11.60
N GLY A 67 4.64 10.79 -10.65
CA GLY A 67 4.20 11.83 -9.72
C GLY A 67 5.35 12.41 -8.90
N ASN A 68 6.28 11.56 -8.40
CA ASN A 68 7.47 12.01 -7.69
C ASN A 68 8.44 12.77 -8.61
N ALA A 69 8.69 12.26 -9.82
CA ALA A 69 9.58 12.89 -10.80
C ALA A 69 9.07 14.25 -11.27
N VAL A 70 7.75 14.44 -11.36
CA VAL A 70 7.15 15.78 -11.63
C VAL A 70 7.50 16.76 -10.53
N GLY A 71 7.37 16.37 -9.26
CA GLY A 71 7.66 17.22 -8.11
C GLY A 71 6.43 17.93 -7.55
N ARG A 72 6.65 18.96 -6.74
CA ARG A 72 5.63 19.57 -5.86
C ARG A 72 4.91 20.77 -6.50
N LYS A 73 5.25 21.19 -7.71
CA LYS A 73 4.64 22.38 -8.30
C LYS A 73 3.15 22.19 -8.63
N PRO A 74 2.74 21.11 -9.34
CA PRO A 74 1.32 20.88 -9.61
C PRO A 74 0.59 20.35 -8.38
N TYR A 75 -0.61 20.89 -8.14
CA TYR A 75 -1.47 20.49 -7.03
C TYR A 75 -2.94 20.66 -7.35
N PHE A 76 -3.78 19.89 -6.68
CA PHE A 76 -5.21 20.13 -6.61
C PHE A 76 -5.57 20.69 -5.23
N LEU A 77 -6.45 21.72 -5.19
CA LEU A 77 -6.82 22.40 -3.96
C LEU A 77 -8.22 21.94 -3.50
N VAL A 78 -8.29 21.39 -2.28
CA VAL A 78 -9.56 21.11 -1.58
C VAL A 78 -9.60 21.99 -0.35
N GLU A 79 -10.56 22.91 -0.30
CA GLU A 79 -10.62 23.94 0.74
C GLU A 79 -9.27 24.69 0.85
N GLY A 80 -8.55 24.57 1.95
CA GLY A 80 -7.22 25.12 2.16
C GLY A 80 -6.08 24.13 1.96
N THR A 81 -6.38 22.87 1.65
CA THR A 81 -5.38 21.79 1.57
C THR A 81 -4.94 21.52 0.14
N LYS A 82 -3.63 21.55 -0.10
CA LYS A 82 -3.04 21.20 -1.39
C LYS A 82 -2.78 19.70 -1.45
N HIS A 83 -3.37 19.02 -2.43
CA HIS A 83 -3.08 17.63 -2.76
C HIS A 83 -2.05 17.58 -3.87
N TYR A 84 -0.89 17.02 -3.56
CA TYR A 84 0.23 16.88 -4.50
C TYR A 84 0.23 15.49 -5.17
N PRO A 85 0.98 15.30 -6.28
CA PRO A 85 1.03 14.01 -6.99
C PRO A 85 1.90 12.95 -6.30
N ASN A 86 2.13 13.08 -4.99
CA ASN A 86 2.85 12.09 -4.20
C ASN A 86 1.92 10.94 -3.79
N LEU A 87 2.28 9.72 -4.20
CA LEU A 87 1.57 8.49 -3.90
C LEU A 87 2.46 7.58 -3.04
N PHE A 88 1.84 6.81 -2.15
CA PHE A 88 2.49 5.76 -1.37
C PHE A 88 1.81 4.44 -1.69
N ILE A 89 2.58 3.41 -2.05
CA ILE A 89 2.04 2.09 -2.39
C ILE A 89 2.74 0.97 -1.62
N VAL A 90 1.97 -0.07 -1.33
CA VAL A 90 2.46 -1.35 -0.82
C VAL A 90 2.09 -2.45 -1.81
N LEU A 91 3.08 -3.03 -2.47
CA LEU A 91 2.90 -4.20 -3.32
C LEU A 91 3.02 -5.46 -2.46
N ALA A 92 1.89 -6.11 -2.22
CA ALA A 92 1.78 -7.31 -1.40
C ALA A 92 1.65 -8.55 -2.28
N GLY A 93 2.63 -9.46 -2.25
CA GLY A 93 2.59 -10.73 -2.98
C GLY A 93 2.32 -11.90 -2.04
N GLN A 94 1.77 -13.01 -2.54
CA GLN A 94 1.63 -14.22 -1.74
C GLN A 94 3.00 -14.77 -1.29
N THR A 95 4.02 -14.66 -2.16
CA THR A 95 5.37 -15.12 -1.89
C THR A 95 6.40 -14.20 -2.54
N ALA A 96 7.68 -14.44 -2.28
CA ALA A 96 8.80 -13.80 -3.00
C ALA A 96 8.74 -14.01 -4.53
N LYS A 97 8.04 -15.05 -5.01
CA LYS A 97 7.88 -15.36 -6.43
C LYS A 97 6.97 -14.40 -7.22
N ALA A 98 6.33 -13.42 -6.55
CA ALA A 98 5.45 -12.44 -7.19
C ALA A 98 6.19 -11.40 -8.07
N ARG A 99 7.52 -11.51 -8.21
CA ARG A 99 8.35 -10.68 -9.12
C ARG A 99 8.22 -9.15 -8.89
N LYS A 100 7.96 -8.73 -7.65
CA LYS A 100 7.82 -7.30 -7.28
C LYS A 100 9.07 -6.49 -7.61
N GLY A 101 10.27 -7.03 -7.33
CA GLY A 101 11.54 -6.38 -7.67
C GLY A 101 11.71 -6.20 -9.19
N THR A 102 11.32 -7.20 -9.99
CA THR A 102 11.39 -7.13 -11.45
C THR A 102 10.55 -5.98 -12.02
N SER A 103 9.37 -5.71 -11.44
CA SER A 103 8.54 -4.57 -11.88
C SER A 103 9.21 -3.23 -11.57
N ALA A 104 9.85 -3.09 -10.39
CA ALA A 104 10.61 -1.90 -10.02
C ALA A 104 11.77 -1.65 -10.99
N ASP A 105 12.57 -2.70 -11.27
CA ASP A 105 13.72 -2.58 -12.16
C ASP A 105 13.32 -2.14 -13.58
N ARG A 106 12.19 -2.64 -14.10
CA ARG A 106 11.67 -2.21 -15.42
C ARG A 106 11.25 -0.74 -15.44
N ILE A 107 10.57 -0.27 -14.39
CA ILE A 107 10.18 1.14 -14.30
C ILE A 107 11.40 2.03 -14.07
N HIS A 108 12.36 1.64 -13.23
CA HIS A 108 13.60 2.39 -13.03
C HIS A 108 14.37 2.54 -14.35
N GLN A 109 14.52 1.48 -15.14
CA GLN A 109 15.16 1.52 -16.46
C GLN A 109 14.54 2.57 -17.39
N LEU A 110 13.20 2.68 -17.41
CA LEU A 110 12.51 3.72 -18.19
C LEU A 110 12.85 5.13 -17.71
N PHE A 111 12.87 5.33 -16.38
CA PHE A 111 13.17 6.65 -15.81
C PHE A 111 14.65 7.00 -15.86
N GLU A 112 15.56 6.04 -15.83
CA GLU A 112 16.99 6.25 -16.12
C GLU A 112 17.21 6.84 -17.53
N ALA A 113 16.43 6.36 -18.50
CA ALA A 113 16.48 6.88 -19.86
C ALA A 113 15.73 8.23 -20.02
N ALA A 114 14.60 8.41 -19.34
CA ALA A 114 13.74 9.58 -19.49
C ALA A 114 14.15 10.77 -18.61
N ASN A 115 14.69 10.51 -17.42
CA ASN A 115 15.07 11.53 -16.43
C ASN A 115 16.24 11.02 -15.55
N PRO A 116 17.46 10.90 -16.13
CA PRO A 116 18.59 10.25 -15.45
C PRO A 116 18.99 10.94 -14.15
N GLN A 117 18.93 12.26 -14.07
CA GLN A 117 19.25 12.98 -12.84
C GLN A 117 18.34 12.59 -11.68
N TRP A 118 17.02 12.53 -11.90
CA TRP A 118 16.09 12.11 -10.89
C TRP A 118 16.28 10.63 -10.51
N ALA A 119 16.46 9.75 -11.49
CA ALA A 119 16.66 8.33 -11.25
C ALA A 119 17.90 8.04 -10.39
N GLN A 120 19.00 8.75 -10.64
CA GLN A 120 20.26 8.56 -9.91
C GLN A 120 20.27 9.19 -8.51
N HIS A 121 19.58 10.32 -8.32
CA HIS A 121 19.71 11.10 -7.09
C HIS A 121 18.51 11.05 -6.17
N CYS A 122 17.30 10.83 -6.69
CA CYS A 122 16.08 10.91 -5.90
C CYS A 122 15.52 9.54 -5.47
N ILE A 123 16.00 8.42 -6.03
CA ILE A 123 15.57 7.07 -5.61
C ILE A 123 16.51 6.56 -4.52
N ARG A 124 15.95 6.24 -3.36
CA ARG A 124 16.68 5.73 -2.20
C ARG A 124 15.88 4.62 -1.52
N GLY A 125 16.55 3.72 -0.84
CA GLY A 125 15.94 2.68 0.00
C GLY A 125 16.66 2.53 1.33
N GLY A 126 16.15 1.66 2.21
CA GLY A 126 16.75 1.35 3.50
C GLY A 126 16.38 2.35 4.60
N ILE A 127 15.09 2.54 4.84
CA ILE A 127 14.59 3.39 5.94
C ILE A 127 15.09 2.86 7.28
N SER A 128 15.95 3.62 7.95
CA SER A 128 16.49 3.31 9.27
C SER A 128 16.01 4.26 10.38
N SER A 129 15.66 5.49 10.02
CA SER A 129 15.11 6.50 10.94
C SER A 129 14.39 7.61 10.17
N GLY A 130 13.52 8.36 10.85
CA GLY A 130 12.88 9.52 10.25
C GLY A 130 13.86 10.66 9.99
N GLU A 131 14.86 10.82 10.85
CA GLU A 131 15.95 11.78 10.68
C GLU A 131 16.75 11.47 9.41
N GLY A 132 17.00 10.18 9.12
CA GLY A 132 17.66 9.73 7.88
C GLY A 132 16.89 10.11 6.63
N ILE A 133 15.54 10.03 6.66
CA ILE A 133 14.68 10.49 5.56
C ILE A 133 14.86 12.00 5.34
N LEU A 134 14.78 12.80 6.42
CA LEU A 134 14.97 14.26 6.33
C LEU A 134 16.38 14.62 5.88
N TRP A 135 17.39 13.89 6.38
CA TRP A 135 18.78 14.12 6.01
C TRP A 135 19.03 13.96 4.52
N ALA A 136 18.36 13.00 3.88
CA ALA A 136 18.51 12.73 2.45
C ALA A 136 18.12 13.91 1.54
N ILE A 137 17.26 14.82 2.03
CA ILE A 137 16.75 15.99 1.28
C ILE A 137 16.79 17.28 2.09
N ARG A 138 17.69 17.36 3.08
CA ARG A 138 17.79 18.46 4.04
C ARG A 138 18.01 19.83 3.42
N ASP A 139 17.57 20.85 4.12
CA ASP A 139 17.89 22.25 3.81
C ASP A 139 19.35 22.58 4.16
N PRO A 140 19.90 23.71 3.64
CA PRO A 140 21.20 24.19 4.05
C PRO A 140 21.29 24.44 5.57
N ILE A 141 22.44 24.10 6.15
CA ILE A 141 22.70 24.32 7.57
C ILE A 141 23.66 25.47 7.75
N TYR A 142 23.28 26.40 8.61
CA TYR A 142 24.10 27.59 8.93
C TYR A 142 24.54 27.52 10.40
N ALA A 143 25.77 27.92 10.66
CA ALA A 143 26.32 28.04 12.01
C ALA A 143 27.14 29.32 12.18
N MET A 144 27.16 29.82 13.41
CA MET A 144 28.03 30.96 13.78
C MET A 144 29.48 30.51 13.84
N LYS A 145 30.32 31.05 12.99
CA LYS A 145 31.77 30.87 13.01
C LYS A 145 32.45 32.23 13.06
N LYS A 146 33.26 32.46 14.13
CA LYS A 146 33.99 33.72 14.35
C LYS A 146 33.10 34.97 14.32
N GLY A 147 31.84 34.85 14.81
CA GLY A 147 30.88 35.96 14.86
C GLY A 147 30.07 36.19 13.58
N GLU A 148 30.31 35.41 12.54
CA GLU A 148 29.59 35.49 11.28
C GLU A 148 28.75 34.22 11.01
N LEU A 149 27.56 34.40 10.43
CA LEU A 149 26.69 33.29 10.00
C LEU A 149 27.22 32.68 8.70
N GLN A 150 27.76 31.47 8.77
CA GLN A 150 28.33 30.77 7.62
C GLN A 150 27.52 29.50 7.31
N CYS A 151 27.33 29.21 6.01
CA CYS A 151 26.78 27.94 5.56
C CYS A 151 27.83 26.86 5.82
N VAL A 152 27.49 25.89 6.67
CA VAL A 152 28.37 24.75 7.03
C VAL A 152 28.00 23.47 6.28
N ASP A 153 26.80 23.39 5.76
CA ASP A 153 26.31 22.31 4.89
C ASP A 153 25.35 22.91 3.85
N LEU A 154 25.63 22.71 2.58
CA LEU A 154 24.80 23.24 1.49
C LEU A 154 23.43 22.56 1.39
N GLY A 155 23.19 21.46 2.12
CA GLY A 155 21.98 20.69 2.00
C GLY A 155 21.86 19.98 0.65
N VAL A 156 20.63 19.62 0.31
CA VAL A 156 20.27 19.00 -0.96
C VAL A 156 19.26 19.90 -1.66
N GLU A 157 19.55 20.32 -2.88
CA GLU A 157 18.68 21.24 -3.64
C GLU A 157 17.39 20.55 -4.07
N ASP A 158 17.49 19.34 -4.64
CA ASP A 158 16.32 18.57 -5.07
C ASP A 158 15.61 17.93 -3.87
N LYS A 159 14.41 18.41 -3.60
CA LYS A 159 13.58 17.94 -2.46
C LYS A 159 12.69 16.75 -2.79
N ARG A 160 12.86 16.16 -3.98
CA ARG A 160 12.16 14.93 -4.37
C ARG A 160 12.88 13.72 -3.81
N LEU A 161 12.12 12.79 -3.25
CA LEU A 161 12.62 11.53 -2.73
C LEU A 161 11.61 10.44 -3.01
N LEU A 162 12.00 9.43 -3.79
CA LEU A 162 11.28 8.18 -3.95
C LEU A 162 11.94 7.14 -3.05
N LEU A 163 11.23 6.71 -2.01
CA LEU A 163 11.65 5.62 -1.15
C LEU A 163 11.24 4.29 -1.80
N ASP A 164 12.22 3.52 -2.30
CA ASP A 164 12.05 2.18 -2.86
C ASP A 164 12.43 1.14 -1.79
N GLU A 165 11.43 0.72 -0.99
CA GLU A 165 11.60 -0.20 0.14
C GLU A 165 11.29 -1.63 -0.29
N ARG A 166 12.29 -2.34 -0.79
CA ARG A 166 12.15 -3.72 -1.27
C ARG A 166 11.95 -4.73 -0.13
N GLU A 167 12.33 -4.37 1.10
CA GLU A 167 12.18 -5.16 2.34
C GLU A 167 11.36 -4.36 3.36
N TYR A 168 10.08 -4.12 3.03
CA TYR A 168 9.24 -3.22 3.82
C TYR A 168 9.01 -3.69 5.26
N GLN A 169 9.09 -5.00 5.54
CA GLN A 169 9.02 -5.54 6.89
C GLN A 169 10.09 -4.93 7.80
N GLN A 170 11.30 -4.67 7.28
CA GLN A 170 12.37 -4.04 8.05
C GLN A 170 11.98 -2.60 8.43
N ALA A 171 11.45 -1.82 7.50
CA ALA A 171 10.98 -0.47 7.77
C ALA A 171 9.85 -0.44 8.81
N LEU A 172 8.89 -1.39 8.72
CA LEU A 172 7.82 -1.54 9.72
C LEU A 172 8.40 -1.88 11.10
N THR A 173 9.37 -2.80 11.17
CA THR A 173 10.07 -3.15 12.42
C THR A 173 10.81 -1.95 13.02
N VAL A 174 11.46 -1.13 12.19
CA VAL A 174 12.13 0.10 12.65
C VAL A 174 11.14 1.06 13.29
N MET A 175 9.93 1.18 12.75
CA MET A 175 8.89 2.07 13.29
C MET A 175 8.36 1.66 14.67
N THR A 176 8.47 0.38 15.06
CA THR A 176 8.03 -0.08 16.40
C THR A 176 9.01 0.28 17.51
N ARG A 177 10.22 0.74 17.18
CA ARG A 177 11.24 1.11 18.19
C ARG A 177 10.81 2.35 18.97
N PRO A 178 10.96 2.36 20.29
CA PRO A 178 10.65 3.54 21.11
C PRO A 178 11.36 4.79 20.61
N GLY A 179 10.62 5.90 20.49
CA GLY A 179 11.16 7.18 20.05
C GLY A 179 11.38 7.30 18.54
N ASN A 180 10.98 6.30 17.73
CA ASN A 180 11.12 6.37 16.28
C ASN A 180 10.17 7.42 15.67
N THR A 181 10.69 8.22 14.75
CA THR A 181 9.97 9.35 14.12
C THR A 181 9.50 9.06 12.69
N VAL A 182 9.82 7.89 12.11
CA VAL A 182 9.50 7.52 10.71
C VAL A 182 8.02 7.67 10.41
N SER A 183 7.14 7.10 11.24
CA SER A 183 5.69 7.14 11.02
C SER A 183 5.16 8.59 10.98
N ARG A 184 5.63 9.47 11.85
CA ARG A 184 5.26 10.89 11.85
C ARG A 184 5.73 11.60 10.59
N ILE A 185 7.00 11.44 10.22
CA ILE A 185 7.60 12.11 9.06
C ILE A 185 6.93 11.66 7.75
N ILE A 186 6.65 10.36 7.61
CA ILE A 186 5.93 9.84 6.42
C ILE A 186 4.52 10.41 6.33
N ARG A 187 3.81 10.52 7.47
CA ARG A 187 2.46 11.13 7.47
C ARG A 187 2.51 12.62 7.11
N ASP A 188 3.44 13.38 7.70
CA ASP A 188 3.63 14.80 7.38
C ASP A 188 3.99 15.00 5.90
N ALA A 189 4.82 14.11 5.33
CA ALA A 189 5.18 14.12 3.92
C ALA A 189 3.97 13.85 3.01
N TRP A 190 3.14 12.84 3.34
CA TRP A 190 1.92 12.56 2.59
C TRP A 190 0.93 13.71 2.68
N ASP A 191 0.76 14.31 3.87
CA ASP A 191 -0.14 15.46 4.08
C ASP A 191 0.33 16.73 3.35
N GLY A 192 1.52 16.70 2.75
CA GLY A 192 2.06 17.81 1.97
C GLY A 192 2.50 19.00 2.83
N ARG A 193 2.96 18.77 4.05
CA ARG A 193 3.49 19.82 4.92
C ARG A 193 4.56 20.62 4.19
N GLU A 194 4.53 21.95 4.34
CA GLU A 194 5.53 22.83 3.74
C GLU A 194 6.89 22.67 4.39
N HIS A 195 6.89 22.42 5.70
CA HIS A 195 8.11 22.17 6.47
C HIS A 195 7.95 20.87 7.26
N ILE A 196 8.97 20.02 7.19
CA ILE A 196 9.11 18.85 8.05
C ILE A 196 10.46 18.96 8.75
N GLU A 197 10.45 18.80 10.07
CA GLU A 197 11.66 18.95 10.88
C GLU A 197 11.75 17.90 11.98
N SER A 198 12.96 17.60 12.40
CA SER A 198 13.27 16.81 13.58
C SER A 198 14.03 17.68 14.56
N LEU A 199 13.39 17.94 15.73
CA LEU A 199 13.97 18.75 16.80
C LEU A 199 14.85 17.89 17.70
N THR A 200 15.91 17.29 17.14
CA THR A 200 16.90 16.55 17.92
C THR A 200 18.06 17.47 18.30
N LYS A 201 18.58 17.29 19.54
CA LYS A 201 19.69 18.13 20.05
C LYS A 201 20.95 18.00 19.21
N ASN A 202 21.25 16.79 18.73
CA ASN A 202 22.53 16.48 18.09
C ASN A 202 22.50 16.47 16.56
N SER A 203 21.33 16.35 15.96
CA SER A 203 21.17 16.24 14.50
C SER A 203 19.85 16.85 14.05
N PRO A 204 19.63 18.16 14.29
CA PRO A 204 18.44 18.82 13.80
C PRO A 204 18.45 18.79 12.27
N ALA A 205 17.39 18.27 11.67
CA ALA A 205 17.20 18.27 10.23
C ALA A 205 15.87 18.93 9.90
N ARG A 206 15.89 19.82 8.92
CA ARG A 206 14.71 20.51 8.38
C ARG A 206 14.69 20.31 6.86
N VAL A 207 13.50 20.18 6.32
CA VAL A 207 13.26 20.13 4.90
C VAL A 207 12.09 21.05 4.55
N THR A 208 12.32 21.93 3.61
CA THR A 208 11.30 22.83 3.06
C THR A 208 10.77 22.27 1.75
N ASN A 209 9.46 22.22 1.61
CA ASN A 209 8.75 21.73 0.43
C ASN A 209 9.16 20.30 -0.03
N PRO A 210 9.22 19.32 0.89
CA PRO A 210 9.57 17.96 0.50
C PRO A 210 8.53 17.35 -0.45
N MET A 211 9.01 16.54 -1.39
CA MET A 211 8.20 15.72 -2.27
C MET A 211 8.61 14.26 -2.09
N ILE A 212 7.98 13.58 -1.14
CA ILE A 212 8.30 12.19 -0.81
C ILE A 212 7.19 11.28 -1.36
N SER A 213 7.59 10.22 -2.05
CA SER A 213 6.74 9.11 -2.49
C SER A 213 7.34 7.80 -2.02
N ILE A 214 6.53 6.75 -1.90
CA ILE A 214 6.98 5.46 -1.38
C ILE A 214 6.47 4.33 -2.27
N VAL A 215 7.38 3.43 -2.63
CA VAL A 215 7.11 2.11 -3.20
C VAL A 215 7.62 1.08 -2.21
N SER A 216 6.76 0.19 -1.75
CA SER A 216 7.13 -0.81 -0.75
C SER A 216 6.77 -2.22 -1.23
N HIS A 217 7.66 -3.20 -0.96
CA HIS A 217 7.45 -4.59 -1.31
C HIS A 217 7.43 -5.47 -0.06
N ILE A 218 6.40 -6.31 0.06
CA ILE A 218 6.23 -7.21 1.21
C ILE A 218 5.42 -8.44 0.79
N THR A 219 5.40 -9.50 1.59
CA THR A 219 4.42 -10.57 1.44
C THR A 219 3.13 -10.22 2.20
N ILE A 220 2.01 -10.82 1.78
CA ILE A 220 0.72 -10.63 2.46
C ILE A 220 0.81 -11.06 3.93
N GLU A 221 1.52 -12.16 4.20
CA GLU A 221 1.67 -12.70 5.54
C GLU A 221 2.48 -11.76 6.44
N GLU A 222 3.67 -11.36 6.01
CA GLU A 222 4.51 -10.38 6.72
C GLU A 222 3.77 -9.06 6.97
N LEU A 223 2.97 -8.60 6.00
CA LEU A 223 2.22 -7.35 6.14
C LEU A 223 1.13 -7.46 7.22
N ARG A 224 0.42 -8.60 7.26
CA ARG A 224 -0.59 -8.89 8.31
C ARG A 224 0.03 -8.93 9.71
N GLU A 225 1.23 -9.49 9.83
CA GLU A 225 1.94 -9.61 11.10
C GLU A 225 2.53 -8.27 11.56
N ALA A 226 3.08 -7.50 10.62
CA ALA A 226 3.84 -6.29 10.94
C ALA A 226 2.96 -5.04 11.15
N LEU A 227 1.78 -4.96 10.53
CA LEU A 227 0.86 -3.83 10.75
C LEU A 227 0.08 -4.03 12.06
N ASP A 228 0.60 -3.46 13.12
CA ASP A 228 -0.02 -3.47 14.44
C ASP A 228 -1.19 -2.47 14.57
N LYS A 229 -1.90 -2.56 15.70
CA LYS A 229 -3.01 -1.64 16.05
C LYS A 229 -2.59 -0.18 16.07
N THR A 230 -1.34 0.12 16.41
CA THR A 230 -0.83 1.49 16.53
C THR A 230 -0.63 2.13 15.16
N ALA A 231 -0.04 1.38 14.21
CA ALA A 231 0.15 1.85 12.82
C ALA A 231 -1.19 2.11 12.12
N MET A 232 -2.22 1.34 12.48
CA MET A 232 -3.58 1.51 12.00
C MET A 232 -4.28 2.73 12.63
N ALA A 233 -4.23 2.83 13.96
CA ALA A 233 -4.93 3.87 14.72
C ALA A 233 -4.37 5.27 14.48
N ASN A 234 -3.07 5.40 14.20
CA ASN A 234 -2.42 6.69 13.99
C ASN A 234 -2.54 7.24 12.55
N GLY A 235 -3.25 6.54 11.67
CA GLY A 235 -3.48 6.93 10.29
C GLY A 235 -2.27 6.74 9.36
N TYR A 236 -1.28 5.94 9.74
CA TYR A 236 -0.15 5.62 8.87
C TYR A 236 -0.60 4.78 7.67
N ALA A 237 -1.33 3.69 7.93
CA ALA A 237 -1.74 2.73 6.91
C ALA A 237 -2.68 3.32 5.85
N ASN A 238 -3.60 4.23 6.22
CA ASN A 238 -4.56 4.81 5.26
C ASN A 238 -3.94 5.80 4.25
N ARG A 239 -2.66 6.08 4.37
CA ARG A 239 -1.90 6.87 3.39
C ARG A 239 -1.30 6.04 2.27
N PHE A 240 -1.41 4.72 2.36
CA PHE A 240 -0.91 3.79 1.34
C PHE A 240 -2.06 3.21 0.50
N LEU A 241 -1.78 3.05 -0.78
CA LEU A 241 -2.55 2.20 -1.69
C LEU A 241 -2.00 0.78 -1.56
N PHE A 242 -2.84 -0.16 -1.19
CA PHE A 242 -2.47 -1.57 -1.12
C PHE A 242 -2.77 -2.26 -2.44
N ALA A 243 -1.85 -3.09 -2.91
CA ALA A 243 -1.96 -3.79 -4.16
C ALA A 243 -1.54 -5.26 -4.01
N CYS A 244 -2.47 -6.18 -4.23
CA CYS A 244 -2.20 -7.61 -4.26
C CYS A 244 -1.63 -7.98 -5.63
N VAL A 245 -0.35 -8.31 -5.70
CA VAL A 245 0.35 -8.58 -6.94
C VAL A 245 0.82 -10.03 -7.05
N ARG A 246 0.79 -10.57 -8.25
CA ARG A 246 1.21 -11.94 -8.56
C ARG A 246 2.07 -11.95 -9.82
N ARG A 247 2.79 -13.04 -10.05
CA ARG A 247 3.53 -13.21 -11.29
C ARG A 247 2.56 -13.26 -12.47
N GLY A 248 2.77 -12.40 -13.47
CA GLY A 248 1.88 -12.26 -14.62
C GLY A 248 2.00 -13.44 -15.59
N GLN A 249 3.22 -13.77 -15.99
CA GLN A 249 3.50 -14.87 -16.96
C GLN A 249 4.83 -15.55 -16.64
N LEU A 250 5.09 -16.64 -17.35
CA LEU A 250 6.37 -17.36 -17.25
C LEU A 250 7.22 -17.06 -18.49
N LEU A 251 8.40 -16.52 -18.27
CA LEU A 251 9.41 -16.28 -19.30
C LEU A 251 10.72 -16.98 -18.90
N PRO A 252 10.90 -18.29 -19.22
CA PRO A 252 12.03 -19.09 -18.76
C PRO A 252 13.41 -18.53 -19.15
N HIS A 253 13.48 -17.84 -20.27
CA HIS A 253 14.71 -17.20 -20.77
C HIS A 253 14.82 -15.72 -20.40
N GLY A 254 13.94 -15.24 -19.51
CA GLY A 254 13.81 -13.81 -19.23
C GLY A 254 13.08 -13.07 -20.34
N GLY A 255 12.61 -11.86 -20.04
CA GLY A 255 12.03 -10.99 -21.05
C GLY A 255 13.09 -10.05 -21.59
N ASP A 256 13.17 -9.95 -22.88
CA ASP A 256 13.99 -8.95 -23.58
C ASP A 256 13.16 -7.66 -23.74
N ALA A 257 13.14 -6.83 -22.69
CA ALA A 257 12.68 -5.45 -22.84
C ALA A 257 13.79 -4.71 -23.57
N THR A 258 13.79 -4.88 -24.87
CA THR A 258 14.83 -4.34 -25.74
C THR A 258 14.98 -2.85 -25.56
N ASP A 259 16.19 -2.36 -25.80
CA ASP A 259 16.49 -0.95 -26.06
C ASP A 259 15.39 -0.26 -26.88
N THR A 260 14.68 -0.97 -27.73
CA THR A 260 13.61 -0.46 -28.58
C THR A 260 12.40 0.03 -27.78
N THR A 261 11.93 -0.74 -26.77
CA THR A 261 10.80 -0.33 -25.91
C THR A 261 11.18 0.88 -25.07
N VAL A 262 12.39 0.88 -24.47
CA VAL A 262 12.90 2.00 -23.68
C VAL A 262 13.08 3.24 -24.56
N ARG A 263 13.71 3.11 -25.73
CA ARG A 263 13.90 4.22 -26.69
C ARG A 263 12.58 4.81 -27.18
N TYR A 264 11.54 4.01 -27.28
CA TYR A 264 10.21 4.48 -27.69
C TYR A 264 9.49 5.23 -26.55
N LEU A 265 9.52 4.69 -25.33
CA LEU A 265 8.77 5.24 -24.19
C LEU A 265 9.48 6.43 -23.53
N ALA A 266 10.81 6.42 -23.42
CA ALA A 266 11.55 7.44 -22.70
C ALA A 266 11.29 8.88 -23.22
N PRO A 267 11.28 9.18 -24.53
CA PRO A 267 10.95 10.51 -25.02
C PRO A 267 9.55 10.98 -24.67
N LYS A 268 8.56 10.05 -24.67
CA LYS A 268 7.18 10.35 -24.29
C LYS A 268 7.09 10.71 -22.80
N ILE A 269 7.76 9.94 -21.94
CA ILE A 269 7.84 10.21 -20.51
C ILE A 269 8.54 11.56 -20.28
N THR A 270 9.65 11.84 -20.95
CA THR A 270 10.36 13.12 -20.86
C THR A 270 9.46 14.29 -21.24
N THR A 271 8.71 14.17 -22.34
CA THR A 271 7.77 15.20 -22.78
C THR A 271 6.67 15.42 -21.77
N ALA A 272 6.03 14.35 -21.28
CA ALA A 272 4.98 14.44 -20.26
C ALA A 272 5.49 15.07 -18.96
N LEU A 273 6.68 14.69 -18.48
CA LEU A 273 7.33 15.31 -17.32
C LEU A 273 7.60 16.80 -17.53
N THR A 274 8.07 17.17 -18.71
CA THR A 274 8.40 18.57 -19.04
C THR A 274 7.14 19.44 -19.00
N VAL A 275 6.04 18.97 -19.59
CA VAL A 275 4.75 19.68 -19.59
C VAL A 275 4.21 19.74 -18.16
N ALA A 276 4.14 18.60 -17.46
CA ALA A 276 3.57 18.51 -16.12
C ALA A 276 4.26 19.43 -15.11
N ARG A 277 5.58 19.60 -15.20
CA ARG A 277 6.38 20.50 -14.35
C ARG A 277 6.09 21.99 -14.56
N GLN A 278 5.48 22.39 -15.67
CA GLN A 278 5.07 23.78 -15.90
C GLN A 278 3.71 24.08 -15.26
N LEU A 279 2.88 23.06 -15.06
CA LEU A 279 1.57 23.21 -14.46
C LEU A 279 1.68 23.57 -12.98
N GLU A 280 0.62 24.20 -12.46
CA GLU A 280 0.55 24.62 -11.06
C GLU A 280 -0.78 24.14 -10.42
N ARG A 281 -1.78 25.01 -10.36
CA ARG A 281 -3.08 24.63 -9.81
C ARG A 281 -3.90 23.86 -10.86
N ILE A 282 -4.14 22.59 -10.62
CA ILE A 282 -5.01 21.76 -11.44
C ILE A 282 -6.45 21.89 -10.93
N THR A 283 -7.41 21.95 -11.84
CA THR A 283 -8.85 22.03 -11.56
C THR A 283 -9.58 20.86 -12.21
N MET A 284 -10.89 20.77 -12.04
CA MET A 284 -11.72 19.80 -12.77
C MET A 284 -12.43 20.46 -13.95
N THR A 285 -12.69 19.68 -15.02
CA THR A 285 -13.67 20.09 -16.02
C THR A 285 -15.07 20.10 -15.40
N PRO A 286 -16.06 20.84 -15.95
CA PRO A 286 -17.44 20.81 -15.43
C PRO A 286 -18.01 19.39 -15.36
N ALA A 287 -17.78 18.55 -16.38
CA ALA A 287 -18.24 17.17 -16.41
C ALA A 287 -17.58 16.32 -15.31
N ALA A 288 -16.28 16.49 -15.09
CA ALA A 288 -15.56 15.80 -14.02
C ALA A 288 -16.03 16.26 -12.63
N ALA A 289 -16.37 17.55 -12.47
CA ALA A 289 -16.88 18.07 -11.20
C ALA A 289 -18.24 17.47 -10.85
N GLU A 290 -19.15 17.32 -11.84
CA GLU A 290 -20.44 16.64 -11.61
C GLU A 290 -20.24 15.16 -11.26
N LYS A 291 -19.41 14.46 -12.01
CA LYS A 291 -19.07 13.08 -11.69
C LYS A 291 -18.43 12.93 -10.30
N TRP A 292 -17.56 13.86 -9.92
CA TRP A 292 -16.95 13.86 -8.59
C TRP A 292 -17.99 13.93 -7.48
N LYS A 293 -19.03 14.73 -7.63
CA LYS A 293 -20.14 14.82 -6.65
C LYS A 293 -20.84 13.46 -6.48
N GLU A 294 -21.06 12.74 -7.59
CA GLU A 294 -21.71 11.44 -7.55
C GLU A 294 -20.87 10.40 -6.78
N ILE A 295 -19.57 10.30 -7.11
CA ILE A 295 -18.68 9.30 -6.50
C ILE A 295 -18.24 9.68 -5.10
N TYR A 296 -18.20 10.97 -4.76
CA TYR A 296 -17.72 11.47 -3.46
C TYR A 296 -18.53 10.88 -2.30
N THR A 297 -19.85 10.88 -2.41
CA THR A 297 -20.74 10.31 -1.37
C THR A 297 -20.43 8.85 -1.12
N ALA A 298 -20.16 8.07 -2.17
CA ALA A 298 -19.82 6.65 -2.04
C ALA A 298 -18.42 6.44 -1.41
N LEU A 299 -17.45 7.29 -1.77
CA LEU A 299 -16.10 7.25 -1.19
C LEU A 299 -16.07 7.67 0.28
N SER A 300 -17.01 8.52 0.70
CA SER A 300 -17.10 9.05 2.09
C SER A 300 -17.85 8.13 3.05
N ILE A 301 -18.33 6.97 2.59
CA ILE A 301 -19.01 6.01 3.48
C ILE A 301 -17.99 5.38 4.41
N GLU A 302 -18.15 5.63 5.72
CA GLU A 302 -17.31 5.02 6.73
C GLU A 302 -17.57 3.51 6.82
N GLN A 303 -16.50 2.73 6.73
CA GLN A 303 -16.54 1.29 6.95
C GLN A 303 -16.06 0.98 8.38
N PRO A 304 -16.69 0.04 9.08
CA PRO A 304 -16.25 -0.32 10.43
C PRO A 304 -14.97 -1.15 10.42
N GLY A 305 -14.26 -1.15 11.56
CA GLY A 305 -13.15 -2.04 11.82
C GLY A 305 -11.86 -1.65 11.11
N LEU A 306 -10.99 -2.64 10.93
CA LEU A 306 -9.66 -2.44 10.39
C LEU A 306 -9.67 -1.97 8.93
N LEU A 307 -10.53 -2.58 8.12
CA LEU A 307 -10.66 -2.20 6.71
C LEU A 307 -11.07 -0.73 6.58
N GLY A 308 -12.05 -0.27 7.39
CA GLY A 308 -12.45 1.13 7.40
C GLY A 308 -11.33 2.08 7.80
N ALA A 309 -10.51 1.70 8.79
CA ALA A 309 -9.36 2.52 9.18
C ALA A 309 -8.33 2.64 8.04
N ILE A 310 -8.12 1.58 7.24
CA ILE A 310 -7.19 1.56 6.11
C ILE A 310 -7.75 2.36 4.92
N THR A 311 -9.05 2.29 4.65
CA THR A 311 -9.69 2.94 3.50
C THR A 311 -10.19 4.35 3.79
N ALA A 312 -9.99 4.87 5.00
CA ALA A 312 -10.52 6.16 5.49
C ALA A 312 -10.06 7.42 4.71
N ARG A 313 -9.24 7.28 3.66
CA ARG A 313 -8.77 8.39 2.82
C ARG A 313 -9.09 8.18 1.33
N ALA A 314 -10.18 7.49 1.05
CA ALA A 314 -10.63 7.13 -0.29
C ALA A 314 -10.70 8.33 -1.24
N GLU A 315 -11.27 9.43 -0.78
CA GLU A 315 -11.42 10.65 -1.57
C GLU A 315 -10.06 11.27 -1.93
N ALA A 316 -9.18 11.41 -0.94
CA ALA A 316 -7.86 12.01 -1.14
C ALA A 316 -6.96 11.13 -2.02
N GLN A 317 -7.05 9.80 -1.89
CA GLN A 317 -6.31 8.85 -2.72
C GLN A 317 -6.82 8.89 -4.17
N THR A 318 -8.14 8.84 -4.38
CA THR A 318 -8.74 8.92 -5.71
C THR A 318 -8.40 10.24 -6.40
N LEU A 319 -8.47 11.36 -5.66
CA LEU A 319 -8.13 12.67 -6.19
C LEU A 319 -6.67 12.79 -6.61
N ARG A 320 -5.73 12.26 -5.80
CA ARG A 320 -4.30 12.26 -6.16
C ARG A 320 -4.00 11.35 -7.35
N LEU A 321 -4.65 10.20 -7.44
CA LEU A 321 -4.55 9.34 -8.62
C LEU A 321 -5.04 10.07 -9.87
N ALA A 322 -6.23 10.73 -9.81
CA ALA A 322 -6.77 11.51 -10.91
C ALA A 322 -5.84 12.67 -11.32
N LEU A 323 -5.22 13.34 -10.34
CA LEU A 323 -4.20 14.36 -10.59
C LEU A 323 -3.01 13.76 -11.36
N VAL A 324 -2.47 12.61 -10.93
CA VAL A 324 -1.33 11.97 -11.62
C VAL A 324 -1.71 11.59 -13.05
N TYR A 325 -2.90 11.02 -13.28
CA TYR A 325 -3.37 10.70 -14.64
C TYR A 325 -3.48 11.97 -15.51
N ALA A 326 -4.05 13.06 -15.00
CA ALA A 326 -4.12 14.31 -15.73
C ALA A 326 -2.72 14.84 -16.09
N LEU A 327 -1.77 14.75 -15.16
CA LEU A 327 -0.38 15.16 -15.38
C LEU A 327 0.33 14.29 -16.41
N THR A 328 0.03 12.98 -16.50
CA THR A 328 0.60 12.11 -17.56
C THR A 328 0.10 12.47 -18.95
N ASP A 329 -1.10 13.04 -19.05
CA ASP A 329 -1.68 13.55 -20.29
C ASP A 329 -1.26 15.04 -20.57
N GLY A 330 -0.49 15.66 -19.67
CA GLY A 330 -0.12 17.07 -19.75
C GLY A 330 -1.31 18.03 -19.60
N ALA A 331 -2.38 17.58 -18.98
CA ALA A 331 -3.61 18.34 -18.82
C ALA A 331 -3.57 19.24 -17.57
N ASP A 332 -4.06 20.47 -17.70
CA ASP A 332 -4.24 21.45 -16.62
C ASP A 332 -5.57 21.26 -15.87
N LYS A 333 -6.39 20.26 -16.31
CA LYS A 333 -7.67 19.90 -15.69
C LYS A 333 -7.82 18.39 -15.61
N ILE A 334 -8.37 17.95 -14.48
CA ILE A 334 -8.86 16.58 -14.33
C ILE A 334 -10.16 16.46 -15.12
N ASP A 335 -10.22 15.51 -16.05
CA ASP A 335 -11.43 15.17 -16.81
C ASP A 335 -12.05 13.86 -16.31
N VAL A 336 -13.26 13.55 -16.78
CA VAL A 336 -14.02 12.32 -16.43
C VAL A 336 -13.17 11.07 -16.60
N ALA A 337 -12.42 10.98 -17.68
CA ALA A 337 -11.59 9.82 -17.95
C ALA A 337 -10.43 9.65 -16.95
N HIS A 338 -9.90 10.75 -16.38
CA HIS A 338 -8.88 10.68 -15.31
C HIS A 338 -9.50 10.19 -14.00
N LEU A 339 -10.73 10.63 -13.69
CA LEU A 339 -11.48 10.14 -12.52
C LEU A 339 -11.83 8.65 -12.64
N ASP A 340 -12.23 8.19 -13.85
CA ASP A 340 -12.55 6.78 -14.08
C ASP A 340 -11.33 5.88 -13.87
N ALA A 341 -10.20 6.26 -14.41
CA ALA A 341 -8.95 5.54 -14.21
C ALA A 341 -8.53 5.54 -12.73
N ALA A 342 -8.60 6.68 -12.08
CA ALA A 342 -8.29 6.81 -10.65
C ALA A 342 -9.19 5.96 -9.77
N LEU A 343 -10.50 5.97 -10.06
CA LEU A 343 -11.49 5.19 -9.32
C LEU A 343 -11.28 3.67 -9.53
N ALA A 344 -10.89 3.25 -10.73
CA ALA A 344 -10.56 1.85 -11.01
C ALA A 344 -9.34 1.39 -10.19
N VAL A 345 -8.29 2.21 -10.10
CA VAL A 345 -7.12 1.93 -9.26
C VAL A 345 -7.51 1.93 -7.77
N TRP A 346 -8.32 2.88 -7.32
CA TRP A 346 -8.79 2.92 -5.94
C TRP A 346 -9.59 1.67 -5.57
N ARG A 347 -10.58 1.29 -6.39
CA ARG A 347 -11.38 0.06 -6.16
C ARG A 347 -10.53 -1.19 -6.11
N TYR A 348 -9.53 -1.29 -6.97
CA TYR A 348 -8.55 -2.37 -6.89
C TYR A 348 -7.76 -2.35 -5.58
N SER A 349 -7.32 -1.17 -5.13
CA SER A 349 -6.61 -1.02 -3.85
C SER A 349 -7.50 -1.38 -2.66
N GLU A 350 -8.77 -0.97 -2.68
CA GLU A 350 -9.76 -1.34 -1.67
C GLU A 350 -10.02 -2.85 -1.63
N ALA A 351 -10.19 -3.49 -2.79
CA ALA A 351 -10.33 -4.93 -2.91
C ALA A 351 -9.07 -5.67 -2.44
N SER A 352 -7.88 -5.14 -2.74
CA SER A 352 -6.61 -5.66 -2.23
C SER A 352 -6.52 -5.54 -0.71
N ALA A 353 -6.90 -4.40 -0.14
CA ALA A 353 -6.95 -4.21 1.30
C ALA A 353 -7.96 -5.17 1.95
N LYS A 354 -9.11 -5.42 1.32
CA LYS A 354 -10.09 -6.41 1.77
C LYS A 354 -9.51 -7.83 1.73
N LEU A 355 -8.79 -8.21 0.69
CA LEU A 355 -8.11 -9.52 0.61
C LEU A 355 -7.04 -9.66 1.69
N ILE A 356 -6.26 -8.61 1.94
CA ILE A 356 -5.17 -8.65 2.92
C ILE A 356 -5.72 -8.63 4.35
N PHE A 357 -6.68 -7.76 4.67
CA PHE A 357 -7.10 -7.43 6.03
C PHE A 357 -8.56 -7.77 6.35
N GLY A 358 -9.38 -8.09 5.35
CA GLY A 358 -10.83 -8.25 5.52
C GLY A 358 -11.24 -9.32 6.52
N ASP A 359 -10.38 -10.29 6.74
CA ASP A 359 -10.57 -11.35 7.71
C ASP A 359 -9.99 -11.05 9.09
N THR A 360 -9.21 -9.99 9.20
CA THR A 360 -8.58 -9.61 10.46
C THR A 360 -9.43 -8.57 11.20
N VAL A 361 -9.49 -8.72 12.51
CA VAL A 361 -10.16 -7.76 13.41
C VAL A 361 -9.15 -6.83 14.10
N GLY A 362 -7.87 -6.95 13.72
CA GLY A 362 -6.77 -6.15 14.26
C GLY A 362 -6.42 -6.51 15.72
N ASP A 363 -6.77 -7.72 16.16
CA ASP A 363 -6.40 -8.30 17.44
C ASP A 363 -5.78 -9.67 17.17
N PRO A 364 -4.47 -9.86 17.36
CA PRO A 364 -3.77 -11.10 17.00
C PRO A 364 -4.43 -12.34 17.57
N LEU A 365 -4.85 -12.31 18.86
CA LEU A 365 -5.52 -13.43 19.49
C LEU A 365 -6.93 -13.63 18.91
N ALA A 366 -7.69 -12.57 18.70
CA ALA A 366 -9.03 -12.67 18.08
C ALA A 366 -8.93 -13.19 16.65
N ASP A 367 -7.91 -12.79 15.90
CA ASP A 367 -7.66 -13.26 14.53
C ASP A 367 -7.27 -14.75 14.50
N GLU A 368 -6.44 -15.21 15.46
CA GLU A 368 -6.11 -16.63 15.63
C GLU A 368 -7.35 -17.45 16.03
N VAL A 369 -8.14 -16.95 16.98
CA VAL A 369 -9.40 -17.58 17.41
C VAL A 369 -10.40 -17.67 16.26
N LEU A 370 -10.57 -16.60 15.47
CA LEU A 370 -11.44 -16.60 14.30
C LEU A 370 -10.99 -17.62 13.25
N ARG A 371 -9.69 -17.73 13.02
CA ARG A 371 -9.09 -18.70 12.09
C ARG A 371 -9.34 -20.13 12.55
N ALA A 372 -9.16 -20.41 13.85
CA ALA A 372 -9.47 -21.71 14.45
C ALA A 372 -10.96 -22.06 14.33
N LEU A 373 -11.85 -21.11 14.60
CA LEU A 373 -13.31 -21.32 14.47
C LEU A 373 -13.72 -21.55 13.00
N ARG A 374 -13.07 -20.93 12.05
CA ARG A 374 -13.30 -21.17 10.61
C ARG A 374 -12.85 -22.55 10.14
N SER A 375 -11.81 -23.11 10.72
CA SER A 375 -11.40 -24.50 10.42
C SER A 375 -12.41 -25.53 10.94
N CYS A 376 -13.29 -25.14 11.87
CA CYS A 376 -14.30 -25.99 12.51
C CYS A 376 -15.73 -25.47 12.27
N LEU A 377 -16.06 -25.00 11.08
CA LEU A 377 -17.32 -24.32 10.73
C LEU A 377 -18.58 -25.09 11.16
N ILE A 378 -18.60 -26.42 11.03
CA ILE A 378 -19.76 -27.27 11.31
C ILE A 378 -19.85 -27.63 12.80
N THR A 379 -18.72 -27.97 13.42
CA THR A 379 -18.67 -28.47 14.79
C THR A 379 -18.55 -27.37 15.82
N GLY A 380 -18.04 -26.20 15.43
CA GLY A 380 -17.68 -25.12 16.34
C GLY A 380 -16.67 -25.57 17.40
N MET A 381 -16.28 -24.66 18.28
CA MET A 381 -15.36 -24.93 19.39
C MET A 381 -15.91 -24.40 20.69
N THR A 382 -15.65 -25.11 21.79
CA THR A 382 -15.94 -24.60 23.12
C THR A 382 -14.86 -23.62 23.58
N ARG A 383 -15.17 -22.80 24.57
CA ARG A 383 -14.17 -21.92 25.19
C ARG A 383 -13.00 -22.71 25.80
N SER A 384 -13.27 -23.95 26.27
CA SER A 384 -12.25 -24.85 26.82
C SER A 384 -11.31 -25.34 25.71
N ASP A 385 -11.85 -25.72 24.54
CA ASP A 385 -11.06 -26.16 23.39
C ASP A 385 -10.10 -25.03 22.93
N LEU A 386 -10.62 -23.82 22.79
CA LEU A 386 -9.83 -22.64 22.45
C LEU A 386 -8.77 -22.34 23.51
N THR A 387 -9.12 -22.45 24.80
CA THR A 387 -8.16 -22.22 25.89
C THR A 387 -7.02 -23.26 25.86
N LEU A 388 -7.35 -24.51 25.56
CA LEU A 388 -6.37 -25.58 25.43
C LEU A 388 -5.45 -25.35 24.18
N MET A 389 -6.06 -25.03 23.06
CA MET A 389 -5.35 -24.79 21.80
C MET A 389 -4.32 -23.65 21.92
N PHE A 390 -4.69 -22.55 22.58
CA PHE A 390 -3.84 -21.38 22.76
C PHE A 390 -3.04 -21.34 24.07
N ARG A 391 -2.97 -22.47 24.80
CA ARG A 391 -2.28 -22.54 26.09
C ARG A 391 -0.81 -22.13 26.04
N ASN A 392 -0.12 -22.44 24.94
CA ASN A 392 1.27 -22.14 24.70
C ASN A 392 1.50 -20.93 23.80
N SER A 393 0.42 -20.24 23.36
CA SER A 393 0.54 -19.01 22.59
C SER A 393 1.12 -17.89 23.48
N PRO A 394 1.94 -16.99 22.94
CA PRO A 394 2.39 -15.80 23.64
C PRO A 394 1.22 -14.90 24.09
N HIS A 395 0.03 -15.11 23.51
CA HIS A 395 -1.23 -14.50 23.91
C HIS A 395 -1.92 -15.38 24.97
N ARG A 396 -1.81 -14.96 26.23
CA ARG A 396 -2.28 -15.75 27.42
C ARG A 396 -3.77 -16.11 27.36
N ALA A 397 -4.07 -17.32 27.80
CA ALA A 397 -5.42 -17.89 27.87
C ALA A 397 -6.50 -17.04 28.57
N GLY A 398 -6.14 -16.12 29.45
CA GLY A 398 -7.05 -15.18 30.10
C GLY A 398 -7.71 -14.16 29.15
N SER A 399 -7.17 -13.97 27.96
CA SER A 399 -7.65 -13.03 26.94
C SER A 399 -8.67 -13.64 25.97
N ILE A 400 -8.86 -14.98 25.92
CA ILE A 400 -9.76 -15.65 24.95
C ILE A 400 -11.20 -15.16 25.10
N GLY A 401 -11.67 -14.95 26.33
CA GLY A 401 -13.01 -14.39 26.55
C GLY A 401 -13.17 -12.98 25.97
N ALA A 402 -12.15 -12.13 26.09
CA ALA A 402 -12.15 -10.80 25.51
C ALA A 402 -12.12 -10.86 23.97
N ALA A 403 -11.31 -11.76 23.39
CA ALA A 403 -11.25 -12.00 21.97
C ALA A 403 -12.59 -12.48 21.39
N LEU A 404 -13.24 -13.45 22.02
CA LEU A 404 -14.56 -13.95 21.63
C LEU A 404 -15.65 -12.87 21.71
N ASN A 405 -15.67 -12.07 22.79
CA ASN A 405 -16.62 -10.97 22.92
C ASN A 405 -16.40 -9.91 21.83
N ARG A 406 -15.16 -9.60 21.51
CA ARG A 406 -14.82 -8.67 20.41
C ARG A 406 -15.30 -9.21 19.06
N LEU A 407 -15.05 -10.50 18.78
CA LEU A 407 -15.53 -11.14 17.55
C LEU A 407 -17.06 -11.15 17.46
N LEU A 408 -17.75 -11.35 18.58
CA LEU A 408 -19.20 -11.28 18.66
C LEU A 408 -19.73 -9.86 18.38
N GLN A 409 -19.13 -8.84 18.98
CA GLN A 409 -19.48 -7.45 18.74
C GLN A 409 -19.28 -7.03 17.27
N LEU A 410 -18.28 -7.61 16.61
CA LEU A 410 -17.99 -7.36 15.18
C LEU A 410 -18.80 -8.27 14.24
N GLY A 411 -19.72 -9.09 14.77
CA GLY A 411 -20.56 -9.98 13.96
C GLY A 411 -19.78 -11.04 13.18
N LYS A 412 -18.61 -11.45 13.66
CA LYS A 412 -17.74 -12.44 13.01
C LYS A 412 -17.99 -13.86 13.54
N VAL A 413 -18.57 -13.98 14.73
CA VAL A 413 -18.88 -15.25 15.37
C VAL A 413 -20.27 -15.20 16.00
N ARG A 414 -20.87 -16.37 16.22
CA ARG A 414 -22.04 -16.55 17.05
C ARG A 414 -21.74 -17.58 18.12
N ASN A 415 -22.49 -17.57 19.22
CA ASN A 415 -22.42 -18.58 20.25
C ASN A 415 -23.76 -19.28 20.43
N GLU A 416 -23.71 -20.55 20.82
CA GLU A 416 -24.86 -21.37 21.18
C GLU A 416 -24.60 -21.98 22.55
N GLN A 417 -25.60 -22.00 23.39
CA GLN A 417 -25.54 -22.67 24.68
C GLN A 417 -26.31 -23.99 24.64
N SER A 418 -25.64 -25.09 24.97
CA SER A 418 -26.25 -26.40 25.05
C SER A 418 -26.43 -26.77 26.52
N ALA A 419 -27.67 -27.14 26.91
CA ALA A 419 -27.94 -27.70 28.23
C ALA A 419 -27.28 -29.07 28.33
N THR A 420 -26.47 -29.27 29.36
CA THR A 420 -25.90 -30.58 29.72
C THR A 420 -26.42 -30.96 31.11
N GLY A 421 -26.26 -32.19 31.53
CA GLY A 421 -26.65 -32.61 32.89
C GLY A 421 -25.88 -31.92 34.04
N GLY A 422 -25.09 -30.88 33.71
CA GLY A 422 -24.31 -30.03 34.59
C GLY A 422 -24.31 -28.56 34.13
N ARG A 423 -23.15 -27.91 34.16
CA ARG A 423 -23.01 -26.53 33.70
C ARG A 423 -23.22 -26.44 32.19
N PRO A 424 -24.03 -25.48 31.65
CA PRO A 424 -24.21 -25.30 30.22
C PRO A 424 -22.89 -25.13 29.49
N VAL A 425 -22.76 -25.77 28.33
CA VAL A 425 -21.56 -25.65 27.47
C VAL A 425 -21.85 -24.61 26.42
N GLU A 426 -21.00 -23.59 26.38
CA GLU A 426 -21.02 -22.55 25.39
C GLU A 426 -20.11 -22.94 24.18
N ARG A 427 -20.70 -22.99 22.98
CA ARG A 427 -20.01 -23.32 21.73
C ARG A 427 -20.06 -22.17 20.77
N TRP A 428 -18.92 -21.89 20.18
CA TRP A 428 -18.68 -20.74 19.29
C TRP A 428 -18.51 -21.20 17.85
N PHE A 429 -19.10 -20.46 16.94
CA PHE A 429 -19.04 -20.71 15.49
C PHE A 429 -18.64 -19.46 14.76
N ALA A 430 -17.78 -19.60 13.75
CA ALA A 430 -17.53 -18.50 12.83
C ALA A 430 -18.75 -18.28 11.94
N LEU A 431 -19.10 -17.02 11.70
CA LEU A 431 -20.07 -16.65 10.68
C LEU A 431 -19.33 -16.55 9.33
N THR A 432 -19.91 -17.18 8.30
CA THR A 432 -19.48 -16.95 6.91
C THR A 432 -19.90 -15.54 6.53
N ALA A 433 -18.95 -14.78 5.91
CA ALA A 433 -19.20 -13.43 5.44
C ALA A 433 -20.16 -13.44 4.24
#